data_0db2f5ee6e5b59bfd3af271e175fa8e8
#
_entry.id   0db2f5ee6e5b59bfd3af271e175fa8e8
#
_cell.length_a   1.000
_cell.length_b   1.000
_cell.length_c   1.000
_cell.angle_alpha   90.00
_cell.angle_beta   90.00
_cell.angle_gamma   90.00
#
_symmetry.space_group_name_H-M   'P 1'
#
loop_
_entity.id
_entity.type
_entity.pdbx_description
1 polymer ?
#
loop_
_entity_poly.entity_id
_entity_poly.type
_entity_poly.pdbx_seq_one_letter_code
_entity_poly.pdbx_strand_id
1 'polypeptide(L)'
;MGRFPENFLWGASSSAFQIEGGWDEDGKGMTVADFNSFKRSSKQADSKVAADFYHHWKEDIGLMKELGMKIYRFSLSWARIIPDGDGEVNPKGLKFYSDVIDCLLENGIQPFVTLYHFDLPYALVEKYNGWEDRRCVYAFEKYARVCFEAFGDRVKYWQVINEQNLMIRVDERMNIVEPDKWKADKIRAQMDYHMFLAHALAVNACHELVEDGKVGPAVSSTCTYPLTNKPEDVWAAKMNDWMKTNYCLEMHTEGSYPGYYMRYLRERNIVPQTEPGDEAILKGAKIDYIALNYYRTLCASYLPADKDHPIGERVYRGNEVDFDQYGYCRDEKNTNLAASEYGAQIDPMGLRIVLNDYYRRYHLPLLITENGLGMADTLTEDGKVHDPYRIDYIRSHLQACADAMEDGVELMGYSPWSVMDLLSSHQGFRKRYGFIYIDRDDFDVKELKRIPKDSFYWYQNVIRTNGEEL
;
A
#
# COMPACT_ATOMS: atom_id res chain seq x y z
N MET A 1 -14.19 2.51 -29.84
CA MET A 1 -14.32 2.92 -28.42
C MET A 1 -13.26 2.16 -27.65
N GLY A 2 -12.54 2.80 -26.73
CA GLY A 2 -11.53 2.12 -25.92
C GLY A 2 -12.13 0.99 -25.08
N ARG A 3 -11.31 0.05 -24.66
CA ARG A 3 -11.72 -1.09 -23.85
C ARG A 3 -12.14 -0.69 -22.44
N PHE A 4 -11.65 0.46 -21.96
CA PHE A 4 -11.96 1.06 -20.67
C PHE A 4 -12.81 2.33 -20.84
N PRO A 5 -13.52 2.81 -19.80
CA PRO A 5 -14.26 4.07 -19.84
C PRO A 5 -13.37 5.25 -20.25
N GLU A 6 -13.94 6.28 -20.88
CA GLU A 6 -13.19 7.48 -21.31
C GLU A 6 -12.54 8.23 -20.12
N ASN A 7 -13.17 8.17 -18.96
CA ASN A 7 -12.70 8.79 -17.72
C ASN A 7 -11.86 7.83 -16.86
N PHE A 8 -11.39 6.72 -17.39
CA PHE A 8 -10.57 5.76 -16.65
C PHE A 8 -9.25 6.39 -16.20
N LEU A 9 -8.92 6.24 -14.92
CA LEU A 9 -7.75 6.86 -14.29
C LEU A 9 -6.51 5.99 -14.53
N TRP A 10 -5.87 6.19 -15.66
CA TRP A 10 -4.59 5.58 -16.01
C TRP A 10 -3.46 6.24 -15.23
N GLY A 11 -2.75 5.50 -14.39
CA GLY A 11 -1.68 6.07 -13.58
C GLY A 11 -0.54 5.13 -13.30
N ALA A 12 0.25 5.52 -12.31
CA ALA A 12 1.23 4.68 -11.62
C ALA A 12 1.41 5.21 -10.19
N SER A 13 2.08 4.43 -9.35
CA SER A 13 2.20 4.72 -7.92
C SER A 13 3.65 4.79 -7.45
N SER A 14 3.85 5.44 -6.30
CA SER A 14 5.07 5.41 -5.51
C SER A 14 4.79 5.72 -4.04
N SER A 15 5.83 5.68 -3.19
CA SER A 15 5.74 6.14 -1.80
C SER A 15 6.95 6.97 -1.40
N ALA A 16 6.76 7.91 -0.49
CA ALA A 16 7.77 8.89 -0.08
C ALA A 16 9.09 8.24 0.33
N PHE A 17 9.10 7.36 1.34
CA PHE A 17 10.34 6.78 1.86
C PHE A 17 11.09 5.90 0.85
N GLN A 18 10.40 5.41 -0.19
CA GLN A 18 11.00 4.52 -1.19
C GLN A 18 11.62 5.26 -2.37
N ILE A 19 11.19 6.52 -2.64
CA ILE A 19 11.71 7.27 -3.80
C ILE A 19 12.37 8.59 -3.44
N GLU A 20 11.95 9.29 -2.36
CA GLU A 20 12.33 10.69 -2.15
C GLU A 20 13.82 10.87 -1.93
N GLY A 21 14.42 10.19 -0.97
CA GLY A 21 15.72 10.61 -0.45
C GLY A 21 15.60 11.91 0.35
N GLY A 22 16.66 12.73 0.39
CA GLY A 22 16.65 13.99 1.14
C GLY A 22 16.19 13.81 2.60
N TRP A 23 16.64 12.74 3.25
CA TRP A 23 16.08 12.23 4.51
C TRP A 23 16.26 13.18 5.70
N ASP A 24 17.27 14.04 5.68
CA ASP A 24 17.60 15.05 6.70
C ASP A 24 17.56 16.49 6.13
N GLU A 25 17.05 16.66 4.92
CA GLU A 25 17.00 17.97 4.27
C GLU A 25 15.74 18.74 4.65
N ASP A 26 15.87 20.07 4.63
CA ASP A 26 14.79 21.04 4.88
C ASP A 26 14.01 20.78 6.19
N GLY A 27 14.68 20.20 7.20
CA GLY A 27 14.09 19.97 8.50
C GLY A 27 13.18 18.75 8.59
N LYS A 28 13.24 17.82 7.63
CA LYS A 28 12.51 16.54 7.75
C LYS A 28 12.95 15.77 8.98
N GLY A 29 11.98 15.25 9.75
CA GLY A 29 12.22 14.33 10.86
C GLY A 29 12.48 12.90 10.40
N MET A 30 13.10 12.08 11.25
CA MET A 30 13.28 10.65 11.02
C MET A 30 11.95 9.93 11.08
N THR A 31 11.76 8.90 10.24
CA THR A 31 10.61 8.01 10.27
C THR A 31 10.99 6.60 10.75
N VAL A 32 10.00 5.80 11.14
CA VAL A 32 10.20 4.36 11.42
C VAL A 32 10.76 3.64 10.20
N ALA A 33 10.35 4.02 9.00
CA ALA A 33 10.86 3.46 7.75
C ALA A 33 12.35 3.78 7.54
N ASP A 34 12.77 5.04 7.80
CA ASP A 34 14.17 5.46 7.75
C ASP A 34 15.01 4.67 8.77
N PHE A 35 14.57 4.63 10.03
CA PHE A 35 15.27 3.91 11.10
C PHE A 35 15.49 2.43 10.76
N ASN A 36 14.47 1.74 10.26
CA ASN A 36 14.57 0.34 9.89
C ASN A 36 15.42 0.13 8.63
N SER A 37 15.35 1.03 7.67
CA SER A 37 16.17 1.05 6.46
C SER A 37 17.66 1.20 6.84
N PHE A 38 18.00 2.11 7.74
CA PHE A 38 19.38 2.33 8.18
C PHE A 38 19.99 1.13 8.92
N LYS A 39 19.20 0.39 9.71
CA LYS A 39 19.64 -0.87 10.32
C LYS A 39 20.07 -1.92 9.29
N ARG A 40 19.54 -1.84 8.06
CA ARG A 40 19.82 -2.78 6.96
C ARG A 40 20.83 -2.26 5.95
N SER A 41 21.35 -1.04 6.11
CA SER A 41 22.26 -0.37 5.15
C SER A 41 23.53 -1.13 4.81
N SER A 42 23.98 -2.05 5.68
CA SER A 42 25.13 -2.94 5.38
C SER A 42 24.79 -4.10 4.45
N LYS A 43 23.51 -4.35 4.16
CA LYS A 43 23.01 -5.49 3.36
C LYS A 43 22.33 -5.06 2.06
N GLN A 44 21.82 -3.85 2.01
CA GLN A 44 21.08 -3.28 0.89
C GLN A 44 21.06 -1.75 0.95
N ALA A 45 20.61 -1.08 -0.11
CA ALA A 45 20.37 0.36 -0.12
C ALA A 45 19.46 0.79 1.02
N ASP A 46 19.64 2.01 1.50
CA ASP A 46 18.78 2.66 2.49
C ASP A 46 17.99 3.84 1.89
N SER A 47 17.14 4.47 2.71
CA SER A 47 16.27 5.57 2.28
C SER A 47 16.95 6.93 2.21
N LYS A 48 18.24 7.06 2.53
CA LYS A 48 18.92 8.36 2.56
C LYS A 48 18.88 9.07 1.22
N VAL A 49 19.13 8.31 0.16
CA VAL A 49 19.06 8.79 -1.24
C VAL A 49 17.86 8.19 -1.96
N ALA A 50 17.52 6.93 -1.72
CA ALA A 50 16.46 6.21 -2.44
C ALA A 50 16.61 6.38 -3.96
N ALA A 51 15.57 6.86 -4.67
CA ALA A 51 15.65 7.24 -6.09
C ALA A 51 15.94 8.72 -6.29
N ASP A 52 16.14 9.46 -5.21
CA ASP A 52 16.41 10.92 -5.19
C ASP A 52 15.33 11.75 -5.89
N PHE A 53 14.08 11.36 -5.71
CA PHE A 53 12.95 12.13 -6.25
C PHE A 53 12.93 13.55 -5.67
N TYR A 54 13.40 13.74 -4.45
CA TYR A 54 13.45 15.04 -3.79
C TYR A 54 14.19 16.12 -4.63
N HIS A 55 15.22 15.73 -5.36
CA HIS A 55 15.98 16.63 -6.24
C HIS A 55 15.58 16.52 -7.72
N HIS A 56 14.98 15.41 -8.15
CA HIS A 56 14.70 15.10 -9.54
C HIS A 56 13.20 15.15 -9.93
N TRP A 57 12.30 15.55 -9.01
CA TRP A 57 10.85 15.47 -9.23
C TRP A 57 10.35 16.16 -10.52
N LYS A 58 11.00 17.23 -10.97
CA LYS A 58 10.63 17.92 -12.24
C LYS A 58 10.91 17.05 -13.46
N GLU A 59 12.07 16.41 -13.49
CA GLU A 59 12.44 15.46 -14.53
C GLU A 59 11.50 14.25 -14.51
N ASP A 60 11.26 13.71 -13.33
CA ASP A 60 10.41 12.53 -13.12
C ASP A 60 8.96 12.81 -13.55
N ILE A 61 8.39 13.98 -13.21
CA ILE A 61 7.05 14.39 -13.67
C ILE A 61 7.03 14.62 -15.19
N GLY A 62 8.11 15.12 -15.79
CA GLY A 62 8.26 15.21 -17.24
C GLY A 62 8.13 13.83 -17.92
N LEU A 63 8.76 12.79 -17.35
CA LEU A 63 8.64 11.41 -17.84
C LEU A 63 7.24 10.83 -17.60
N MET A 64 6.58 11.15 -16.48
CA MET A 64 5.20 10.75 -16.23
C MET A 64 4.22 11.34 -17.26
N LYS A 65 4.45 12.60 -17.66
CA LYS A 65 3.70 13.24 -18.76
C LYS A 65 3.96 12.54 -20.09
N GLU A 66 5.22 12.23 -20.41
CA GLU A 66 5.59 11.48 -21.61
C GLU A 66 4.92 10.11 -21.63
N LEU A 67 4.88 9.41 -20.50
CA LEU A 67 4.15 8.13 -20.34
C LEU A 67 2.64 8.29 -20.61
N GLY A 68 2.10 9.50 -20.50
CA GLY A 68 0.69 9.80 -20.75
C GLY A 68 -0.22 9.62 -19.53
N MET A 69 0.35 9.57 -18.34
CA MET A 69 -0.40 9.39 -17.09
C MET A 69 -1.50 10.45 -16.92
N LYS A 70 -2.65 10.02 -16.39
CA LYS A 70 -3.79 10.86 -16.03
C LYS A 70 -3.84 11.15 -14.54
N ILE A 71 -3.32 10.22 -13.73
CA ILE A 71 -3.27 10.32 -12.28
C ILE A 71 -1.92 9.79 -11.78
N TYR A 72 -1.38 10.40 -10.74
CA TYR A 72 -0.19 9.91 -10.05
C TYR A 72 -0.49 9.73 -8.56
N ARG A 73 -0.41 8.48 -8.07
CA ARG A 73 -0.54 8.19 -6.65
C ARG A 73 0.83 8.21 -5.99
N PHE A 74 0.97 9.09 -4.99
CA PHE A 74 2.18 9.20 -4.18
C PHE A 74 1.83 9.46 -2.72
N SER A 75 2.73 9.12 -1.80
CA SER A 75 2.51 9.44 -0.40
C SER A 75 3.25 10.71 0.01
N LEU A 76 2.71 11.39 1.00
CA LEU A 76 3.42 12.44 1.72
C LEU A 76 4.21 11.81 2.86
N SER A 77 5.39 12.31 3.17
CA SER A 77 6.07 11.97 4.42
C SER A 77 5.53 12.84 5.55
N TRP A 78 4.85 12.23 6.51
CA TRP A 78 4.34 12.93 7.70
C TRP A 78 5.46 13.69 8.42
N ALA A 79 6.65 13.06 8.58
CA ALA A 79 7.81 13.69 9.21
C ALA A 79 8.46 14.81 8.39
N ARG A 80 8.14 14.98 7.10
CA ARG A 80 8.57 16.15 6.33
C ARG A 80 7.65 17.35 6.59
N ILE A 81 6.38 17.11 6.85
CA ILE A 81 5.36 18.14 7.10
C ILE A 81 5.32 18.52 8.58
N ILE A 82 5.36 17.56 9.51
CA ILE A 82 5.46 17.76 10.96
C ILE A 82 6.61 16.89 11.49
N PRO A 83 7.83 17.43 11.59
CA PRO A 83 9.04 16.65 11.83
C PRO A 83 9.03 15.77 13.09
N ASP A 84 8.39 16.23 14.16
CA ASP A 84 8.22 15.51 15.41
C ASP A 84 6.86 14.81 15.57
N GLY A 85 6.05 14.86 14.51
CA GLY A 85 4.78 14.17 14.34
C GLY A 85 3.56 14.88 14.93
N ASP A 86 3.68 15.63 16.02
CA ASP A 86 2.58 16.29 16.72
C ASP A 86 2.82 17.79 17.03
N GLY A 87 4.01 18.32 16.71
CA GLY A 87 4.41 19.70 16.98
C GLY A 87 4.15 20.68 15.84
N GLU A 88 5.13 21.53 15.57
CA GLU A 88 4.99 22.60 14.58
C GLU A 88 5.06 22.11 13.14
N VAL A 89 4.31 22.78 12.28
CA VAL A 89 4.30 22.52 10.84
C VAL A 89 5.58 23.06 10.21
N ASN A 90 6.24 22.24 9.41
CA ASN A 90 7.42 22.62 8.65
C ASN A 90 7.02 23.28 7.31
N PRO A 91 7.20 24.60 7.15
CA PRO A 91 6.77 25.30 5.93
C PRO A 91 7.55 24.85 4.69
N LYS A 92 8.78 24.37 4.84
CA LYS A 92 9.58 23.86 3.71
C LYS A 92 9.05 22.52 3.22
N GLY A 93 8.61 21.65 4.13
CA GLY A 93 7.97 20.39 3.75
C GLY A 93 6.65 20.59 3.01
N LEU A 94 5.80 21.53 3.49
CA LEU A 94 4.58 21.91 2.78
C LEU A 94 4.89 22.49 1.39
N LYS A 95 5.89 23.37 1.30
CA LYS A 95 6.28 23.97 0.02
C LYS A 95 6.73 22.91 -0.99
N PHE A 96 7.55 21.96 -0.58
CA PHE A 96 8.01 20.87 -1.46
C PHE A 96 6.82 20.13 -2.10
N TYR A 97 5.86 19.68 -1.30
CA TYR A 97 4.70 18.97 -1.84
C TYR A 97 3.76 19.88 -2.63
N SER A 98 3.63 21.15 -2.25
CA SER A 98 2.87 22.14 -3.04
C SER A 98 3.47 22.28 -4.45
N ASP A 99 4.81 22.43 -4.55
CA ASP A 99 5.51 22.55 -5.82
C ASP A 99 5.36 21.27 -6.69
N VAL A 100 5.39 20.08 -6.08
CA VAL A 100 5.14 18.78 -6.75
C VAL A 100 3.70 18.72 -7.28
N ILE A 101 2.71 19.07 -6.47
CA ILE A 101 1.29 19.07 -6.83
C ILE A 101 1.03 20.05 -7.98
N ASP A 102 1.56 21.26 -7.91
CA ASP A 102 1.41 22.27 -8.96
C ASP A 102 2.01 21.78 -10.28
N CYS A 103 3.22 21.23 -10.24
CA CYS A 103 3.86 20.67 -11.42
C CYS A 103 3.08 19.50 -12.03
N LEU A 104 2.49 18.62 -11.24
CA LEU A 104 1.63 17.54 -11.74
C LEU A 104 0.45 18.13 -12.51
N LEU A 105 -0.26 19.10 -11.93
CA LEU A 105 -1.41 19.76 -12.54
C LEU A 105 -1.04 20.51 -13.83
N GLU A 106 0.08 21.23 -13.84
CA GLU A 106 0.63 21.90 -15.03
C GLU A 106 0.92 20.92 -16.18
N ASN A 107 1.24 19.69 -15.84
CA ASN A 107 1.47 18.61 -16.80
C ASN A 107 0.21 17.76 -17.11
N GLY A 108 -0.97 18.15 -16.60
CA GLY A 108 -2.25 17.49 -16.85
C GLY A 108 -2.43 16.16 -16.11
N ILE A 109 -1.67 15.96 -15.03
CA ILE A 109 -1.70 14.76 -14.17
C ILE A 109 -2.42 15.10 -12.88
N GLN A 110 -3.49 14.37 -12.57
CA GLN A 110 -4.21 14.53 -11.29
C GLN A 110 -3.35 13.98 -10.14
N PRO A 111 -3.11 14.77 -9.07
CA PRO A 111 -2.49 14.24 -7.86
C PRO A 111 -3.47 13.34 -7.11
N PHE A 112 -2.99 12.18 -6.69
CA PHE A 112 -3.67 11.26 -5.79
C PHE A 112 -2.79 11.02 -4.57
N VAL A 113 -3.16 11.60 -3.45
CA VAL A 113 -2.30 11.68 -2.27
C VAL A 113 -2.62 10.60 -1.26
N THR A 114 -1.60 9.85 -0.84
CA THR A 114 -1.65 8.97 0.32
C THR A 114 -1.05 9.68 1.52
N LEU A 115 -1.82 9.81 2.61
CA LEU A 115 -1.35 10.52 3.82
C LEU A 115 -0.30 9.73 4.59
N TYR A 116 -0.42 8.39 4.68
CA TYR A 116 0.49 7.57 5.46
C TYR A 116 0.83 6.25 4.77
N HIS A 117 2.13 6.02 4.56
CA HIS A 117 2.65 4.84 3.86
C HIS A 117 3.85 4.24 4.62
N PHE A 118 3.60 3.67 5.82
CA PHE A 118 4.57 2.95 6.69
C PHE A 118 5.65 3.83 7.35
N ASP A 119 5.58 5.14 7.22
CA ASP A 119 6.63 6.11 7.59
C ASP A 119 6.23 7.00 8.78
N LEU A 120 5.75 6.37 9.88
CA LEU A 120 5.43 7.05 11.13
C LEU A 120 6.63 7.89 11.61
N PRO A 121 6.44 9.18 11.99
CA PRO A 121 7.50 9.97 12.62
C PRO A 121 8.09 9.25 13.84
N TYR A 122 9.40 9.00 13.82
CA TYR A 122 10.06 8.22 14.86
C TYR A 122 9.97 8.92 16.24
N ALA A 123 9.90 10.24 16.26
CA ALA A 123 9.68 11.03 17.47
C ALA A 123 8.39 10.65 18.22
N LEU A 124 7.32 10.21 17.52
CA LEU A 124 6.09 9.72 18.16
C LEU A 124 6.31 8.37 18.87
N VAL A 125 7.21 7.53 18.32
CA VAL A 125 7.62 6.28 18.98
C VAL A 125 8.38 6.61 20.27
N GLU A 126 9.33 7.52 20.21
CA GLU A 126 10.13 7.95 21.39
C GLU A 126 9.27 8.63 22.46
N LYS A 127 8.29 9.43 22.05
CA LYS A 127 7.41 10.16 22.98
C LYS A 127 6.40 9.24 23.70
N TYR A 128 5.80 8.29 22.99
CA TYR A 128 4.70 7.50 23.53
C TYR A 128 4.40 6.19 22.77
N ASN A 129 5.37 5.55 22.20
CA ASN A 129 5.24 4.28 21.44
C ASN A 129 4.35 4.36 20.19
N GLY A 130 4.19 5.55 19.58
CA GLY A 130 3.44 5.72 18.35
C GLY A 130 1.97 5.29 18.47
N TRP A 131 1.52 4.39 17.58
CA TRP A 131 0.12 3.97 17.51
C TRP A 131 -0.41 3.22 18.76
N GLU A 132 0.45 2.79 19.68
CA GLU A 132 0.01 2.18 20.94
C GLU A 132 -0.74 3.18 21.81
N ASP A 133 -0.33 4.44 21.78
CA ASP A 133 -0.96 5.52 22.54
C ASP A 133 -2.00 6.26 21.69
N ARG A 134 -3.16 6.52 22.29
CA ARG A 134 -4.26 7.25 21.64
C ARG A 134 -3.88 8.65 21.16
N ARG A 135 -2.88 9.29 21.76
CA ARG A 135 -2.35 10.58 21.30
C ARG A 135 -1.94 10.56 19.82
N CYS A 136 -1.48 9.41 19.32
CA CYS A 136 -1.13 9.25 17.91
C CYS A 136 -2.33 9.44 16.98
N VAL A 137 -3.54 9.08 17.41
CA VAL A 137 -4.79 9.29 16.66
C VAL A 137 -5.00 10.77 16.38
N TYR A 138 -4.88 11.61 17.41
CA TYR A 138 -5.09 13.05 17.29
C TYR A 138 -3.92 13.76 16.59
N ALA A 139 -2.68 13.25 16.76
CA ALA A 139 -1.53 13.72 16.01
C ALA A 139 -1.72 13.48 14.51
N PHE A 140 -2.25 12.32 14.13
CA PHE A 140 -2.57 12.00 12.74
C PHE A 140 -3.72 12.85 12.18
N GLU A 141 -4.79 13.06 12.96
CA GLU A 141 -5.88 13.96 12.57
C GLU A 141 -5.37 15.37 12.30
N LYS A 142 -4.51 15.91 13.20
CA LYS A 142 -3.87 17.23 12.99
C LYS A 142 -3.07 17.25 11.69
N TYR A 143 -2.25 16.25 11.44
CA TYR A 143 -1.47 16.13 10.21
C TYR A 143 -2.37 16.09 8.98
N ALA A 144 -3.42 15.26 8.99
CA ALA A 144 -4.36 15.14 7.91
C ALA A 144 -5.05 16.48 7.60
N ARG A 145 -5.53 17.20 8.63
CA ARG A 145 -6.14 18.53 8.48
C ARG A 145 -5.16 19.53 7.86
N VAL A 146 -3.90 19.57 8.32
CA VAL A 146 -2.87 20.42 7.72
C VAL A 146 -2.70 20.12 6.22
N CYS A 147 -2.69 18.84 5.83
CA CYS A 147 -2.59 18.46 4.42
C CYS A 147 -3.84 18.87 3.60
N PHE A 148 -5.04 18.66 4.15
CA PHE A 148 -6.29 19.06 3.48
C PHE A 148 -6.41 20.57 3.31
N GLU A 149 -6.04 21.34 4.32
CA GLU A 149 -6.03 22.81 4.26
C GLU A 149 -4.99 23.34 3.26
N ALA A 150 -3.81 22.69 3.19
CA ALA A 150 -2.74 23.15 2.32
C ALA A 150 -2.92 22.75 0.84
N PHE A 151 -3.58 21.62 0.56
CA PHE A 151 -3.62 21.02 -0.77
C PHE A 151 -5.02 20.69 -1.29
N GLY A 152 -6.06 20.76 -0.47
CA GLY A 152 -7.44 20.36 -0.82
C GLY A 152 -8.09 21.20 -1.91
N ASP A 153 -7.60 22.40 -2.15
CA ASP A 153 -8.01 23.23 -3.29
C ASP A 153 -7.61 22.61 -4.65
N ARG A 154 -6.55 21.80 -4.69
CA ARG A 154 -5.92 21.20 -5.88
C ARG A 154 -5.99 19.69 -5.93
N VAL A 155 -5.99 19.00 -4.79
CA VAL A 155 -6.05 17.54 -4.68
C VAL A 155 -7.46 17.10 -4.38
N LYS A 156 -8.02 16.22 -5.23
CA LYS A 156 -9.39 15.68 -5.07
C LYS A 156 -9.40 14.21 -4.61
N TYR A 157 -8.36 13.44 -4.87
CA TYR A 157 -8.26 12.03 -4.51
C TYR A 157 -7.30 11.83 -3.35
N TRP A 158 -7.82 11.25 -2.26
CA TRP A 158 -7.09 11.04 -1.01
C TRP A 158 -7.18 9.61 -0.53
N GLN A 159 -6.06 9.05 -0.18
CA GLN A 159 -5.94 7.78 0.49
C GLN A 159 -5.38 8.02 1.89
N VAL A 160 -6.04 7.51 2.92
CA VAL A 160 -5.63 7.82 4.29
C VAL A 160 -4.43 6.99 4.73
N ILE A 161 -4.60 5.68 4.86
CA ILE A 161 -3.56 4.76 5.32
C ILE A 161 -3.35 3.68 4.26
N ASN A 162 -2.09 3.46 3.85
CA ASN A 162 -1.76 2.37 2.95
C ASN A 162 -1.62 1.05 3.69
N GLU A 163 -2.33 0.02 3.24
CA GLU A 163 -2.19 -1.38 3.69
C GLU A 163 -2.17 -1.55 5.22
N GLN A 164 -3.06 -0.90 5.95
CA GLN A 164 -3.16 -1.08 7.39
C GLN A 164 -3.20 -2.57 7.76
N ASN A 165 -4.00 -3.35 7.04
CA ASN A 165 -4.18 -4.78 7.24
C ASN A 165 -2.91 -5.63 7.00
N LEU A 166 -1.93 -5.14 6.23
CA LEU A 166 -0.62 -5.76 6.09
C LEU A 166 0.37 -5.18 7.10
N MET A 167 0.37 -3.86 7.25
CA MET A 167 1.30 -3.15 8.12
C MET A 167 1.23 -3.66 9.56
N ILE A 168 0.01 -3.82 10.08
CA ILE A 168 -0.23 -4.27 11.47
C ILE A 168 0.32 -5.68 11.76
N ARG A 169 0.59 -6.48 10.74
CA ARG A 169 1.17 -7.82 10.88
C ARG A 169 2.70 -7.85 10.87
N VAL A 170 3.35 -6.71 10.68
CA VAL A 170 4.80 -6.59 10.58
C VAL A 170 5.32 -5.78 11.76
N ASP A 171 5.85 -6.46 12.79
CA ASP A 171 6.28 -5.83 14.05
C ASP A 171 7.28 -4.69 13.82
N GLU A 172 8.22 -4.86 12.87
CA GLU A 172 9.20 -3.84 12.53
C GLU A 172 8.57 -2.54 12.01
N ARG A 173 7.47 -2.63 11.22
CA ARG A 173 6.74 -1.47 10.71
C ARG A 173 5.97 -0.74 11.81
N MET A 174 5.47 -1.51 12.78
CA MET A 174 4.72 -0.99 13.92
C MET A 174 5.61 -0.64 15.11
N ASN A 175 6.91 -0.90 15.02
CA ASN A 175 7.86 -0.79 16.12
C ASN A 175 7.43 -1.55 17.38
N ILE A 176 6.88 -2.76 17.21
CA ILE A 176 6.53 -3.66 18.31
C ILE A 176 7.79 -4.42 18.71
N VAL A 177 8.27 -4.18 19.92
CA VAL A 177 9.51 -4.80 20.46
C VAL A 177 9.23 -5.74 21.64
N GLU A 178 7.96 -6.00 21.96
CA GLU A 178 7.54 -6.87 23.06
C GLU A 178 7.85 -8.34 22.71
N PRO A 179 8.70 -9.02 23.52
CA PRO A 179 9.06 -10.41 23.26
C PRO A 179 7.96 -11.41 23.64
N ASP A 180 7.06 -11.04 24.56
CA ASP A 180 5.91 -11.85 24.93
C ASP A 180 4.84 -11.72 23.84
N LYS A 181 4.58 -12.82 23.15
CA LYS A 181 3.68 -12.83 22.01
C LYS A 181 2.26 -12.35 22.33
N TRP A 182 1.69 -12.78 23.46
CA TRP A 182 0.34 -12.39 23.85
C TRP A 182 0.24 -10.90 24.14
N LYS A 183 1.27 -10.32 24.75
CA LYS A 183 1.35 -8.88 24.96
C LYS A 183 1.54 -8.16 23.63
N ALA A 184 2.40 -8.66 22.75
CA ALA A 184 2.58 -8.11 21.40
C ALA A 184 1.27 -8.13 20.59
N ASP A 185 0.49 -9.22 20.66
CA ASP A 185 -0.82 -9.32 20.00
C ASP A 185 -1.84 -8.33 20.59
N LYS A 186 -1.81 -8.10 21.91
CA LYS A 186 -2.66 -7.10 22.56
C LYS A 186 -2.28 -5.67 22.15
N ILE A 187 -0.99 -5.35 22.11
CA ILE A 187 -0.46 -4.07 21.61
C ILE A 187 -0.91 -3.88 20.15
N ARG A 188 -0.70 -4.88 19.31
CA ARG A 188 -1.09 -4.86 17.89
C ARG A 188 -2.58 -4.59 17.70
N ALA A 189 -3.44 -5.26 18.47
CA ALA A 189 -4.89 -5.04 18.38
C ALA A 189 -5.28 -3.60 18.78
N GLN A 190 -4.61 -3.04 19.79
CA GLN A 190 -4.84 -1.65 20.18
C GLN A 190 -4.36 -0.65 19.12
N MET A 191 -3.16 -0.87 18.54
CA MET A 191 -2.62 -0.05 17.46
C MET A 191 -3.54 -0.07 16.23
N ASP A 192 -4.02 -1.26 15.84
CA ASP A 192 -4.96 -1.43 14.71
C ASP A 192 -6.25 -0.64 14.94
N TYR A 193 -6.80 -0.70 16.14
CA TYR A 193 -7.99 0.07 16.52
C TYR A 193 -7.76 1.59 16.47
N HIS A 194 -6.63 2.06 16.98
CA HIS A 194 -6.26 3.48 16.90
C HIS A 194 -6.08 3.96 15.47
N MET A 195 -5.54 3.13 14.59
CA MET A 195 -5.42 3.46 13.17
C MET A 195 -6.79 3.55 12.47
N PHE A 196 -7.77 2.70 12.84
CA PHE A 196 -9.14 2.85 12.34
C PHE A 196 -9.79 4.16 12.80
N LEU A 197 -9.58 4.56 14.06
CA LEU A 197 -10.07 5.85 14.56
C LEU A 197 -9.41 7.03 13.81
N ALA A 198 -8.10 6.98 13.64
CA ALA A 198 -7.35 8.00 12.91
C ALA A 198 -7.82 8.11 11.45
N HIS A 199 -8.05 6.96 10.80
CA HIS A 199 -8.63 6.91 9.46
C HIS A 199 -10.01 7.56 9.41
N ALA A 200 -10.89 7.22 10.35
CA ALA A 200 -12.24 7.75 10.40
C ALA A 200 -12.26 9.27 10.61
N LEU A 201 -11.42 9.80 11.51
CA LEU A 201 -11.25 11.23 11.73
C LEU A 201 -10.72 11.94 10.48
N ALA A 202 -9.75 11.34 9.78
CA ALA A 202 -9.23 11.91 8.54
C ALA A 202 -10.28 11.89 7.40
N VAL A 203 -11.11 10.84 7.28
CA VAL A 203 -12.24 10.80 6.33
C VAL A 203 -13.22 11.95 6.59
N ASN A 204 -13.62 12.15 7.85
CA ASN A 204 -14.50 13.22 8.22
C ASN A 204 -13.89 14.60 7.94
N ALA A 205 -12.60 14.78 8.26
CA ALA A 205 -11.87 16.02 7.98
C ALA A 205 -11.72 16.29 6.48
N CYS A 206 -11.55 15.27 5.65
CA CYS A 206 -11.50 15.42 4.19
C CYS A 206 -12.83 15.97 3.67
N HIS A 207 -13.95 15.39 4.06
CA HIS A 207 -15.28 15.87 3.63
C HIS A 207 -15.65 17.24 4.19
N GLU A 208 -15.08 17.63 5.34
CA GLU A 208 -15.26 18.98 5.91
C GLU A 208 -14.46 20.05 5.14
N LEU A 209 -13.21 19.73 4.74
CA LEU A 209 -12.23 20.73 4.30
C LEU A 209 -11.98 20.72 2.79
N VAL A 210 -12.28 19.63 2.09
CA VAL A 210 -11.98 19.47 0.65
C VAL A 210 -13.26 19.43 -0.16
N GLU A 211 -13.52 20.47 -0.93
CA GLU A 211 -14.68 20.52 -1.83
C GLU A 211 -14.57 19.42 -2.89
N ASP A 212 -15.61 18.59 -3.02
CA ASP A 212 -15.65 17.40 -3.90
C ASP A 212 -14.53 16.38 -3.66
N GLY A 213 -13.93 16.40 -2.47
CA GLY A 213 -12.90 15.44 -2.06
C GLY A 213 -13.42 14.01 -2.08
N LYS A 214 -12.59 13.09 -2.61
CA LYS A 214 -12.84 11.66 -2.62
C LYS A 214 -11.79 10.97 -1.76
N VAL A 215 -12.23 10.24 -0.75
CA VAL A 215 -11.33 9.64 0.24
C VAL A 215 -11.68 8.19 0.53
N GLY A 216 -10.64 7.34 0.66
CA GLY A 216 -10.81 5.93 0.98
C GLY A 216 -9.57 5.27 1.57
N PRO A 217 -9.70 4.03 2.05
CA PRO A 217 -8.57 3.19 2.45
C PRO A 217 -7.87 2.61 1.23
N ALA A 218 -6.63 2.12 1.42
CA ALA A 218 -6.07 1.12 0.53
C ALA A 218 -5.70 -0.13 1.31
N VAL A 219 -6.16 -1.28 0.85
CA VAL A 219 -5.92 -2.55 1.51
C VAL A 219 -5.00 -3.44 0.68
N SER A 220 -4.13 -4.19 1.37
CA SER A 220 -3.40 -5.30 0.76
C SER A 220 -4.39 -6.42 0.47
N SER A 221 -4.62 -6.70 -0.79
CA SER A 221 -5.65 -7.64 -1.23
C SER A 221 -5.04 -8.97 -1.66
N THR A 222 -5.67 -10.04 -1.25
CA THR A 222 -5.32 -11.40 -1.65
C THR A 222 -6.59 -12.18 -1.98
N CYS A 223 -6.44 -13.19 -2.84
CA CYS A 223 -7.42 -14.25 -3.02
C CYS A 223 -6.77 -15.53 -2.51
N THR A 224 -7.40 -16.21 -1.56
CA THR A 224 -6.89 -17.46 -1.02
C THR A 224 -7.63 -18.66 -1.62
N TYR A 225 -6.89 -19.53 -2.30
CA TYR A 225 -7.43 -20.79 -2.82
C TYR A 225 -7.34 -21.89 -1.75
N PRO A 226 -8.34 -22.77 -1.65
CA PRO A 226 -8.22 -23.99 -0.85
C PRO A 226 -7.20 -24.95 -1.53
N LEU A 227 -6.36 -25.62 -0.74
CA LEU A 227 -5.44 -26.64 -1.26
C LEU A 227 -6.19 -27.80 -1.93
N THR A 228 -7.33 -28.17 -1.37
CA THR A 228 -8.21 -29.20 -1.93
C THR A 228 -9.69 -28.75 -1.87
N ASN A 229 -10.58 -29.54 -2.47
CA ASN A 229 -12.03 -29.31 -2.38
C ASN A 229 -12.67 -29.85 -1.09
N LYS A 230 -11.88 -30.25 -0.08
CA LYS A 230 -12.40 -30.61 1.24
C LYS A 230 -13.09 -29.42 1.88
N PRO A 231 -14.24 -29.60 2.54
CA PRO A 231 -14.94 -28.50 3.20
C PRO A 231 -14.08 -27.71 4.18
N GLU A 232 -13.18 -28.39 4.90
CA GLU A 232 -12.27 -27.78 5.86
C GLU A 232 -11.24 -26.86 5.16
N ASP A 233 -10.66 -27.27 4.02
CA ASP A 233 -9.73 -26.44 3.26
C ASP A 233 -10.45 -25.23 2.66
N VAL A 234 -11.68 -25.41 2.18
CA VAL A 234 -12.52 -24.30 1.69
C VAL A 234 -12.81 -23.29 2.80
N TRP A 235 -13.12 -23.80 4.02
CA TRP A 235 -13.31 -22.95 5.19
C TRP A 235 -12.03 -22.20 5.57
N ALA A 236 -10.89 -22.88 5.58
CA ALA A 236 -9.60 -22.30 5.89
C ALA A 236 -9.24 -21.15 4.91
N ALA A 237 -9.45 -21.36 3.61
CA ALA A 237 -9.21 -20.32 2.59
C ALA A 237 -10.12 -19.09 2.83
N LYS A 238 -11.41 -19.28 3.09
CA LYS A 238 -12.33 -18.18 3.42
C LYS A 238 -11.93 -17.44 4.69
N MET A 239 -11.58 -18.16 5.76
CA MET A 239 -11.12 -17.55 6.99
C MET A 239 -9.83 -16.74 6.79
N ASN A 240 -8.92 -17.21 5.94
CA ASN A 240 -7.69 -16.50 5.66
C ASN A 240 -7.96 -15.13 5.04
N ASP A 241 -8.83 -15.04 4.01
CA ASP A 241 -9.21 -13.77 3.40
C ASP A 241 -9.96 -12.86 4.39
N TRP A 242 -10.89 -13.45 5.18
CA TRP A 242 -11.66 -12.68 6.16
C TRP A 242 -10.77 -12.06 7.24
N MET A 243 -9.84 -12.84 7.79
CA MET A 243 -8.93 -12.38 8.85
C MET A 243 -7.83 -11.46 8.35
N LYS A 244 -7.40 -11.59 7.09
CA LYS A 244 -6.31 -10.77 6.52
C LYS A 244 -6.80 -9.48 5.88
N THR A 245 -7.99 -9.46 5.27
CA THR A 245 -8.45 -8.31 4.49
C THR A 245 -9.86 -7.86 4.81
N ASN A 246 -10.85 -8.79 4.82
CA ASN A 246 -12.25 -8.36 4.92
C ASN A 246 -12.57 -7.68 6.26
N TYR A 247 -11.98 -8.09 7.39
CA TYR A 247 -12.20 -7.40 8.66
C TYR A 247 -11.85 -5.92 8.60
N CYS A 248 -10.79 -5.59 7.86
CA CYS A 248 -10.34 -4.23 7.68
C CYS A 248 -11.30 -3.42 6.80
N LEU A 249 -11.77 -4.01 5.68
CA LEU A 249 -12.78 -3.40 4.83
C LEU A 249 -14.10 -3.19 5.59
N GLU A 250 -14.53 -4.15 6.41
CA GLU A 250 -15.75 -4.03 7.21
C GLU A 250 -15.61 -2.93 8.29
N MET A 251 -14.44 -2.78 8.88
CA MET A 251 -14.16 -1.64 9.77
C MET A 251 -14.30 -0.30 9.05
N HIS A 252 -13.80 -0.19 7.82
CA HIS A 252 -13.88 1.05 7.05
C HIS A 252 -15.28 1.32 6.48
N THR A 253 -16.07 0.31 6.19
CA THR A 253 -17.42 0.46 5.59
C THR A 253 -18.53 0.52 6.62
N GLU A 254 -18.44 -0.31 7.69
CA GLU A 254 -19.48 -0.48 8.71
C GLU A 254 -19.15 0.21 10.05
N GLY A 255 -17.89 0.57 10.26
CA GLY A 255 -17.41 1.18 11.51
C GLY A 255 -17.43 0.24 12.70
N SER A 256 -17.39 -1.08 12.47
CA SER A 256 -17.40 -2.09 13.54
C SER A 256 -16.70 -3.38 13.11
N TYR A 257 -16.07 -4.05 14.06
CA TYR A 257 -15.47 -5.36 13.78
C TYR A 257 -16.54 -6.41 13.45
N PRO A 258 -16.35 -7.22 12.41
CA PRO A 258 -17.25 -8.32 12.10
C PRO A 258 -17.22 -9.41 13.21
N GLY A 259 -18.29 -10.19 13.30
CA GLY A 259 -18.47 -11.20 14.35
C GLY A 259 -17.35 -12.23 14.44
N TYR A 260 -16.80 -12.66 13.30
CA TYR A 260 -15.68 -13.62 13.27
C TYR A 260 -14.38 -13.02 13.83
N TYR A 261 -14.12 -11.73 13.58
CA TYR A 261 -12.93 -11.05 14.10
C TYR A 261 -13.10 -10.71 15.60
N MET A 262 -14.29 -10.25 16.01
CA MET A 262 -14.60 -10.06 17.42
C MET A 262 -14.50 -11.36 18.25
N ARG A 263 -14.88 -12.49 17.66
CA ARG A 263 -14.66 -13.79 18.27
C ARG A 263 -13.18 -14.07 18.50
N TYR A 264 -12.35 -13.87 17.48
CA TYR A 264 -10.89 -14.00 17.55
C TYR A 264 -10.29 -13.14 18.68
N LEU A 265 -10.68 -11.86 18.76
CA LEU A 265 -10.19 -10.92 19.78
C LEU A 265 -10.61 -11.37 21.20
N ARG A 266 -11.84 -11.83 21.38
CA ARG A 266 -12.35 -12.30 22.67
C ARG A 266 -11.69 -13.61 23.13
N GLU A 267 -11.57 -14.59 22.26
CA GLU A 267 -10.94 -15.87 22.57
C GLU A 267 -9.48 -15.72 23.02
N ARG A 268 -8.81 -14.67 22.53
CA ARG A 268 -7.43 -14.32 22.90
C ARG A 268 -7.30 -13.28 24.01
N ASN A 269 -8.40 -12.75 24.50
CA ASN A 269 -8.41 -11.67 25.49
C ASN A 269 -7.57 -10.44 25.05
N ILE A 270 -7.68 -10.06 23.77
CA ILE A 270 -6.97 -8.94 23.15
C ILE A 270 -7.94 -7.89 22.57
N VAL A 271 -9.17 -7.84 23.05
CA VAL A 271 -10.13 -6.80 22.63
C VAL A 271 -9.54 -5.43 22.97
N PRO A 272 -9.43 -4.51 21.98
CA PRO A 272 -8.86 -3.19 22.22
C PRO A 272 -9.73 -2.38 23.19
N GLN A 273 -9.09 -1.46 23.90
CA GLN A 273 -9.78 -0.49 24.75
C GLN A 273 -10.42 0.59 23.86
N THR A 274 -11.65 0.95 24.20
CA THR A 274 -12.43 1.98 23.50
C THR A 274 -12.81 3.09 24.47
N GLU A 275 -13.13 4.28 23.93
CA GLU A 275 -13.65 5.40 24.71
C GLU A 275 -15.07 5.80 24.26
N PRO A 276 -15.85 6.46 25.14
CA PRO A 276 -17.15 7.00 24.74
C PRO A 276 -17.03 7.93 23.52
N GLY A 277 -17.84 7.67 22.48
CA GLY A 277 -17.83 8.43 21.24
C GLY A 277 -17.09 7.74 20.07
N ASP A 278 -16.21 6.79 20.32
CA ASP A 278 -15.46 6.08 19.28
C ASP A 278 -16.38 5.44 18.23
N GLU A 279 -17.44 4.77 18.68
CA GLU A 279 -18.39 4.13 17.78
C GLU A 279 -19.05 5.13 16.83
N ALA A 280 -19.38 6.33 17.33
CA ALA A 280 -19.97 7.39 16.51
C ALA A 280 -18.98 7.92 15.46
N ILE A 281 -17.70 8.05 15.83
CA ILE A 281 -16.62 8.46 14.91
C ILE A 281 -16.47 7.40 13.79
N LEU A 282 -16.32 6.13 14.15
CA LEU A 282 -16.13 5.05 13.20
C LEU A 282 -17.32 4.89 12.24
N LYS A 283 -18.56 4.88 12.76
CA LYS A 283 -19.78 4.75 11.94
C LYS A 283 -20.11 6.01 11.13
N GLY A 284 -19.62 7.15 11.57
CA GLY A 284 -19.82 8.44 10.91
C GLY A 284 -18.94 8.61 9.66
N ALA A 285 -17.80 7.98 9.61
CA ALA A 285 -16.87 8.06 8.50
C ALA A 285 -17.42 7.32 7.26
N LYS A 286 -17.63 8.02 6.16
CA LYS A 286 -18.14 7.47 4.91
C LYS A 286 -17.05 7.55 3.85
N ILE A 287 -16.52 6.40 3.46
CA ILE A 287 -15.53 6.32 2.38
C ILE A 287 -16.21 6.40 1.02
N ASP A 288 -15.54 6.99 0.03
CA ASP A 288 -16.07 7.19 -1.33
C ASP A 288 -15.76 6.03 -2.26
N TYR A 289 -14.68 5.31 -2.00
CA TYR A 289 -14.19 4.19 -2.81
C TYR A 289 -13.33 3.25 -1.97
N ILE A 290 -13.07 2.06 -2.49
CA ILE A 290 -12.07 1.15 -1.94
C ILE A 290 -10.88 1.10 -2.89
N ALA A 291 -9.71 1.53 -2.42
CA ALA A 291 -8.47 1.27 -3.11
C ALA A 291 -7.88 -0.08 -2.67
N LEU A 292 -7.25 -0.77 -3.61
CA LEU A 292 -6.63 -2.06 -3.35
C LEU A 292 -5.25 -2.19 -4.02
N ASN A 293 -4.37 -2.89 -3.31
CA ASN A 293 -3.07 -3.31 -3.79
C ASN A 293 -3.11 -4.82 -3.98
N TYR A 294 -2.79 -5.29 -5.19
CA TYR A 294 -2.85 -6.69 -5.52
C TYR A 294 -1.55 -7.15 -6.20
N TYR A 295 -0.89 -8.14 -5.64
CA TYR A 295 0.37 -8.66 -6.16
C TYR A 295 0.36 -10.17 -6.39
N ARG A 296 -0.42 -10.91 -5.59
CA ARG A 296 -0.42 -12.38 -5.60
C ARG A 296 -1.66 -12.93 -4.94
N THR A 297 -1.89 -14.22 -5.17
CA THR A 297 -2.84 -15.05 -4.42
C THR A 297 -2.12 -15.85 -3.35
N LEU A 298 -2.91 -16.46 -2.48
CA LEU A 298 -2.48 -17.39 -1.46
C LEU A 298 -3.13 -18.76 -1.68
N CYS A 299 -2.61 -19.78 -1.02
CA CYS A 299 -3.24 -21.09 -0.96
C CYS A 299 -3.23 -21.55 0.49
N ALA A 300 -4.29 -22.19 0.95
CA ALA A 300 -4.43 -22.61 2.34
C ALA A 300 -4.98 -24.01 2.49
N SER A 301 -4.47 -24.73 3.48
CA SER A 301 -5.05 -25.97 4.00
C SER A 301 -5.54 -25.79 5.43
N TYR A 302 -6.55 -26.58 5.83
CA TYR A 302 -7.03 -26.56 7.20
C TYR A 302 -6.02 -27.25 8.12
N LEU A 303 -5.60 -26.52 9.15
CA LEU A 303 -4.80 -27.06 10.22
C LEU A 303 -5.40 -26.63 11.55
N PRO A 304 -6.06 -27.56 12.30
CA PRO A 304 -6.57 -27.22 13.61
C PRO A 304 -5.40 -26.98 14.58
N ALA A 305 -5.57 -26.01 15.47
CA ALA A 305 -4.64 -25.81 16.56
C ALA A 305 -4.62 -27.06 17.45
N ASP A 306 -3.45 -27.53 17.79
CA ASP A 306 -3.20 -28.63 18.73
C ASP A 306 -1.97 -28.32 19.60
N LYS A 307 -1.55 -29.28 20.44
CA LYS A 307 -0.39 -29.08 21.32
C LYS A 307 0.95 -28.90 20.59
N ASP A 308 1.04 -29.46 19.39
CA ASP A 308 2.26 -29.40 18.56
C ASP A 308 2.22 -28.18 17.63
N HIS A 309 1.02 -27.59 17.43
CA HIS A 309 0.74 -26.42 16.59
C HIS A 309 -0.19 -25.46 17.34
N PRO A 310 0.29 -24.81 18.41
CA PRO A 310 -0.53 -23.89 19.18
C PRO A 310 -0.92 -22.67 18.35
N ILE A 311 -2.12 -22.16 18.64
CA ILE A 311 -2.63 -20.95 17.99
C ILE A 311 -1.62 -19.83 18.10
N GLY A 312 -1.29 -19.25 16.94
CA GLY A 312 -0.46 -18.07 16.87
C GLY A 312 1.07 -18.33 16.90
N GLU A 313 1.56 -19.57 16.87
CA GLU A 313 2.95 -19.83 16.55
C GLU A 313 3.22 -19.61 15.08
N ARG A 314 4.21 -18.73 14.77
CA ARG A 314 4.77 -18.61 13.44
C ARG A 314 5.93 -19.60 13.32
N VAL A 315 5.74 -20.65 12.55
CA VAL A 315 6.85 -21.51 12.15
C VAL A 315 7.38 -21.00 10.82
N TYR A 316 8.62 -20.54 10.83
CA TYR A 316 9.32 -20.14 9.62
C TYR A 316 10.20 -21.30 9.17
N ARG A 317 10.03 -21.73 7.90
CA ARG A 317 11.00 -22.58 7.21
C ARG A 317 11.67 -21.76 6.12
N GLY A 318 12.83 -21.21 6.45
CA GLY A 318 13.49 -20.23 5.58
C GLY A 318 12.74 -18.90 5.57
N ASN A 319 12.30 -18.46 4.38
CA ASN A 319 11.47 -17.27 4.22
C ASN A 319 9.96 -17.58 4.11
N GLU A 320 9.56 -18.83 4.29
CA GLU A 320 8.16 -19.27 4.18
C GLU A 320 7.51 -19.32 5.57
N VAL A 321 6.33 -18.75 5.68
CA VAL A 321 5.48 -18.84 6.88
C VAL A 321 4.62 -20.10 6.75
N ASP A 322 4.87 -21.10 7.58
CA ASP A 322 4.13 -22.36 7.54
C ASP A 322 2.71 -22.26 8.14
N PHE A 323 2.48 -21.29 9.03
CA PHE A 323 1.20 -21.13 9.71
C PHE A 323 0.65 -19.73 9.60
N ASP A 324 -0.66 -19.64 9.42
CA ASP A 324 -1.36 -18.39 9.56
C ASP A 324 -1.27 -17.88 11.01
N GLN A 325 -0.97 -16.59 11.16
CA GLN A 325 -0.84 -15.94 12.46
C GLN A 325 -2.12 -16.01 13.32
N TYR A 326 -3.27 -16.26 12.69
CA TYR A 326 -4.56 -16.38 13.35
C TYR A 326 -4.88 -17.82 13.78
N GLY A 327 -4.09 -18.80 13.36
CA GLY A 327 -4.21 -20.20 13.75
C GLY A 327 -5.39 -20.95 13.12
N TYR A 328 -5.86 -20.51 11.95
CA TYR A 328 -6.98 -21.13 11.24
C TYR A 328 -6.56 -21.98 10.05
N CYS A 329 -5.40 -21.72 9.47
CA CYS A 329 -4.92 -22.41 8.28
C CYS A 329 -3.40 -22.47 8.26
N ARG A 330 -2.90 -23.30 7.37
CA ARG A 330 -1.52 -23.36 6.95
C ARG A 330 -1.39 -22.73 5.57
N ASP A 331 -0.40 -21.86 5.38
CA ASP A 331 -0.05 -21.32 4.08
C ASP A 331 0.58 -22.41 3.21
N GLU A 332 0.04 -22.62 2.02
CA GLU A 332 0.46 -23.65 1.07
C GLU A 332 0.91 -23.01 -0.25
N LYS A 333 1.68 -23.76 -1.04
CA LYS A 333 2.04 -23.33 -2.40
C LYS A 333 0.98 -23.80 -3.39
N ASN A 334 0.43 -22.89 -4.18
CA ASN A 334 -0.41 -23.24 -5.31
C ASN A 334 0.48 -23.69 -6.48
N THR A 335 0.52 -24.98 -6.74
CA THR A 335 1.35 -25.56 -7.81
C THR A 335 0.80 -25.35 -9.21
N ASN A 336 -0.41 -24.79 -9.35
CA ASN A 336 -1.05 -24.49 -10.64
C ASN A 336 -0.66 -23.12 -11.19
N LEU A 337 0.06 -22.31 -10.42
CA LEU A 337 0.42 -20.95 -10.80
C LEU A 337 1.94 -20.81 -11.02
N ALA A 338 2.30 -20.02 -12.02
CA ALA A 338 3.66 -19.55 -12.19
C ALA A 338 4.03 -18.57 -11.06
N ALA A 339 5.31 -18.45 -10.75
CA ALA A 339 5.81 -17.50 -9.78
C ALA A 339 6.97 -16.69 -10.37
N SER A 340 7.12 -15.43 -9.86
CA SER A 340 8.30 -14.62 -10.16
C SER A 340 9.57 -15.23 -9.53
N GLU A 341 10.74 -14.74 -9.91
CA GLU A 341 12.01 -15.14 -9.29
C GLU A 341 12.06 -14.88 -7.77
N TYR A 342 11.23 -13.97 -7.26
CA TYR A 342 11.07 -13.68 -5.83
C TYR A 342 9.90 -14.44 -5.18
N GLY A 343 9.36 -15.46 -5.84
CA GLY A 343 8.34 -16.37 -5.29
C GLY A 343 6.91 -15.82 -5.26
N ALA A 344 6.65 -14.61 -5.79
CA ALA A 344 5.29 -14.10 -5.90
C ALA A 344 4.53 -14.83 -7.03
N GLN A 345 3.40 -15.46 -6.69
CA GLN A 345 2.56 -16.14 -7.65
C GLN A 345 1.85 -15.16 -8.57
N ILE A 346 1.86 -15.42 -9.88
CA ILE A 346 1.26 -14.57 -10.91
C ILE A 346 -0.13 -15.10 -11.18
N ASP A 347 -1.16 -14.30 -10.84
CA ASP A 347 -2.55 -14.74 -10.95
C ASP A 347 -3.51 -13.61 -11.33
N PRO A 348 -3.71 -13.36 -12.62
CA PRO A 348 -4.71 -12.40 -13.08
C PRO A 348 -6.15 -12.79 -12.74
N MET A 349 -6.46 -14.10 -12.71
CA MET A 349 -7.81 -14.58 -12.35
C MET A 349 -8.13 -14.27 -10.88
N GLY A 350 -7.15 -14.37 -10.00
CA GLY A 350 -7.30 -13.96 -8.59
C GLY A 350 -7.66 -12.48 -8.45
N LEU A 351 -7.09 -11.60 -9.28
CA LEU A 351 -7.48 -10.19 -9.32
C LEU A 351 -8.94 -10.01 -9.73
N ARG A 352 -9.41 -10.69 -10.80
CA ARG A 352 -10.82 -10.65 -11.23
C ARG A 352 -11.76 -11.13 -10.11
N ILE A 353 -11.39 -12.18 -9.39
CA ILE A 353 -12.16 -12.69 -8.24
C ILE A 353 -12.25 -11.63 -7.15
N VAL A 354 -11.13 -11.03 -6.73
CA VAL A 354 -11.08 -10.00 -5.69
C VAL A 354 -11.94 -8.79 -6.07
N LEU A 355 -11.83 -8.30 -7.30
CA LEU A 355 -12.61 -7.16 -7.78
C LEU A 355 -14.12 -7.44 -7.71
N ASN A 356 -14.56 -8.62 -8.18
CA ASN A 356 -15.95 -9.04 -8.11
C ASN A 356 -16.44 -9.20 -6.67
N ASP A 357 -15.65 -9.86 -5.80
CA ASP A 357 -16.03 -10.11 -4.41
C ASP A 357 -16.18 -8.79 -3.64
N TYR A 358 -15.27 -7.84 -3.82
CA TYR A 358 -15.33 -6.54 -3.12
C TYR A 358 -16.49 -5.68 -3.63
N TYR A 359 -16.64 -5.55 -4.94
CA TYR A 359 -17.73 -4.74 -5.50
C TYR A 359 -19.11 -5.28 -5.12
N ARG A 360 -19.30 -6.59 -5.21
CA ARG A 360 -20.58 -7.24 -4.82
C ARG A 360 -20.88 -7.17 -3.33
N ARG A 361 -19.85 -7.08 -2.47
CA ARG A 361 -20.04 -7.02 -1.02
C ARG A 361 -20.25 -5.61 -0.52
N TYR A 362 -19.48 -4.65 -1.02
CA TYR A 362 -19.43 -3.30 -0.46
C TYR A 362 -20.16 -2.26 -1.31
N HIS A 363 -20.42 -2.54 -2.56
CA HIS A 363 -21.14 -1.64 -3.51
C HIS A 363 -20.50 -0.24 -3.61
N LEU A 364 -19.18 -0.17 -3.51
CA LEU A 364 -18.39 1.04 -3.67
C LEU A 364 -17.51 0.92 -4.91
N PRO A 365 -17.24 2.02 -5.62
CA PRO A 365 -16.27 2.02 -6.70
C PRO A 365 -14.91 1.50 -6.22
N LEU A 366 -14.20 0.78 -7.08
CA LEU A 366 -12.88 0.22 -6.79
C LEU A 366 -11.79 0.97 -7.54
N LEU A 367 -10.60 1.05 -6.96
CA LEU A 367 -9.42 1.65 -7.58
C LEU A 367 -8.19 0.78 -7.29
N ILE A 368 -7.51 0.30 -8.33
CA ILE A 368 -6.25 -0.42 -8.15
C ILE A 368 -5.13 0.61 -7.98
N THR A 369 -4.57 0.66 -6.77
CA THR A 369 -3.50 1.60 -6.41
C THR A 369 -2.12 1.00 -6.44
N GLU A 370 -2.01 -0.32 -6.43
CA GLU A 370 -0.75 -1.01 -6.67
C GLU A 370 -1.02 -2.38 -7.30
N ASN A 371 -0.32 -2.65 -8.40
CA ASN A 371 -0.19 -3.96 -9.02
C ASN A 371 1.12 -3.99 -9.80
N GLY A 372 1.97 -5.00 -9.61
CA GLY A 372 3.28 -4.99 -10.25
C GLY A 372 4.10 -6.24 -10.02
N LEU A 373 5.13 -6.39 -10.84
CA LEU A 373 6.07 -7.51 -10.81
C LEU A 373 7.47 -7.00 -10.47
N GLY A 374 7.98 -7.39 -9.31
CA GLY A 374 9.37 -7.11 -8.94
C GLY A 374 10.31 -8.14 -9.56
N MET A 375 11.30 -7.66 -10.33
CA MET A 375 12.29 -8.46 -11.03
C MET A 375 13.69 -7.86 -10.91
N ALA A 376 14.72 -8.63 -11.19
CA ALA A 376 16.11 -8.17 -11.30
C ALA A 376 16.36 -7.65 -12.72
N ASP A 377 15.99 -6.41 -12.98
CA ASP A 377 16.18 -5.78 -14.28
C ASP A 377 17.66 -5.50 -14.55
N THR A 378 18.09 -5.69 -15.79
CA THR A 378 19.47 -5.48 -16.22
C THR A 378 19.55 -4.39 -17.27
N LEU A 379 20.43 -3.41 -17.05
CA LEU A 379 20.81 -2.43 -18.08
C LEU A 379 21.76 -3.11 -19.06
N THR A 380 21.40 -3.14 -20.33
CA THR A 380 22.17 -3.74 -21.40
C THR A 380 23.26 -2.79 -21.92
N GLU A 381 24.21 -3.31 -22.71
CA GLU A 381 25.33 -2.50 -23.23
C GLU A 381 24.90 -1.34 -24.14
N ASP A 382 23.73 -1.46 -24.80
CA ASP A 382 23.12 -0.42 -25.60
C ASP A 382 22.34 0.64 -24.79
N GLY A 383 22.39 0.55 -23.44
CA GLY A 383 21.77 1.51 -22.53
C GLY A 383 20.26 1.33 -22.39
N LYS A 384 19.72 0.15 -22.64
CA LYS A 384 18.29 -0.17 -22.52
C LYS A 384 18.01 -1.20 -21.43
N VAL A 385 16.74 -1.29 -21.04
CA VAL A 385 16.23 -2.32 -20.15
C VAL A 385 15.06 -3.01 -20.82
N HIS A 386 15.27 -4.28 -21.17
CA HIS A 386 14.27 -5.13 -21.82
C HIS A 386 13.51 -5.93 -20.75
N ASP A 387 12.25 -5.59 -20.53
CA ASP A 387 11.41 -6.18 -19.49
C ASP A 387 10.08 -6.75 -20.01
N PRO A 388 10.09 -7.67 -20.99
CA PRO A 388 8.89 -8.26 -21.56
C PRO A 388 8.03 -8.99 -20.52
N TYR A 389 8.65 -9.56 -19.48
CA TYR A 389 7.94 -10.20 -18.36
C TYR A 389 7.04 -9.21 -17.60
N ARG A 390 7.43 -7.93 -17.49
CA ARG A 390 6.59 -6.89 -16.86
C ARG A 390 5.42 -6.52 -17.75
N ILE A 391 5.67 -6.42 -19.06
CA ILE A 391 4.63 -6.20 -20.07
C ILE A 391 3.59 -7.33 -19.99
N ASP A 392 4.01 -8.58 -20.01
CA ASP A 392 3.11 -9.74 -19.97
C ASP A 392 2.31 -9.81 -18.67
N TYR A 393 2.97 -9.49 -17.54
CA TYR A 393 2.29 -9.42 -16.24
C TYR A 393 1.19 -8.35 -16.23
N ILE A 394 1.52 -7.11 -16.61
CA ILE A 394 0.55 -5.99 -16.58
C ILE A 394 -0.55 -6.22 -17.60
N ARG A 395 -0.22 -6.71 -18.82
CA ARG A 395 -1.19 -7.05 -19.87
C ARG A 395 -2.26 -8.04 -19.35
N SER A 396 -1.81 -9.13 -18.73
CA SER A 396 -2.74 -10.16 -18.24
C SER A 396 -3.62 -9.66 -17.10
N HIS A 397 -3.10 -8.78 -16.22
CA HIS A 397 -3.89 -8.17 -15.15
C HIS A 397 -4.86 -7.10 -15.66
N LEU A 398 -4.48 -6.31 -16.67
CA LEU A 398 -5.40 -5.38 -17.35
C LEU A 398 -6.54 -6.13 -18.07
N GLN A 399 -6.25 -7.30 -18.67
CA GLN A 399 -7.29 -8.16 -19.22
C GLN A 399 -8.28 -8.58 -18.13
N ALA A 400 -7.79 -9.01 -16.97
CA ALA A 400 -8.64 -9.39 -15.84
C ALA A 400 -9.46 -8.20 -15.30
N CYS A 401 -8.91 -6.98 -15.33
CA CYS A 401 -9.66 -5.77 -14.99
C CYS A 401 -10.81 -5.51 -15.98
N ALA A 402 -10.54 -5.61 -17.28
CA ALA A 402 -11.57 -5.44 -18.30
C ALA A 402 -12.69 -6.50 -18.16
N ASP A 403 -12.30 -7.75 -17.93
CA ASP A 403 -13.26 -8.83 -17.70
C ASP A 403 -14.12 -8.61 -16.44
N ALA A 404 -13.51 -8.08 -15.35
CA ALA A 404 -14.25 -7.73 -14.14
C ALA A 404 -15.24 -6.59 -14.37
N MET A 405 -14.89 -5.60 -15.20
CA MET A 405 -15.82 -4.54 -15.59
C MET A 405 -16.98 -5.08 -16.44
N GLU A 406 -16.72 -6.03 -17.33
CA GLU A 406 -17.79 -6.75 -18.07
C GLU A 406 -18.69 -7.57 -17.13
N ASP A 407 -18.17 -8.07 -16.01
CA ASP A 407 -18.95 -8.71 -14.93
C ASP A 407 -19.80 -7.69 -14.12
N GLY A 408 -19.62 -6.38 -14.34
CA GLY A 408 -20.38 -5.30 -13.71
C GLY A 408 -19.65 -4.56 -12.59
N VAL A 409 -18.35 -4.77 -12.42
CA VAL A 409 -17.54 -4.03 -11.43
C VAL A 409 -17.34 -2.59 -11.88
N GLU A 410 -17.56 -1.63 -10.98
CA GLU A 410 -17.18 -0.24 -11.18
C GLU A 410 -15.72 -0.03 -10.79
N LEU A 411 -14.82 -0.09 -11.79
CA LEU A 411 -13.40 0.14 -11.62
C LEU A 411 -13.02 1.52 -12.13
N MET A 412 -12.54 2.39 -11.24
CA MET A 412 -12.22 3.80 -11.53
C MET A 412 -10.89 3.96 -12.28
N GLY A 413 -9.90 3.10 -12.00
CA GLY A 413 -8.57 3.27 -12.56
C GLY A 413 -7.60 2.16 -12.17
N TYR A 414 -6.41 2.27 -12.73
CA TYR A 414 -5.32 1.31 -12.54
C TYR A 414 -3.98 2.03 -12.45
N SER A 415 -3.28 1.83 -11.34
CA SER A 415 -1.97 2.43 -11.05
C SER A 415 -0.96 1.34 -10.70
N PRO A 416 -0.14 0.92 -11.67
CA PRO A 416 0.94 -0.03 -11.41
C PRO A 416 1.93 0.44 -10.33
N TRP A 417 2.45 -0.51 -9.57
CA TRP A 417 3.61 -0.32 -8.73
C TRP A 417 4.86 -0.77 -9.48
N SER A 418 5.71 0.14 -9.92
CA SER A 418 5.71 1.58 -9.63
C SER A 418 6.05 2.39 -10.90
N VAL A 419 5.95 3.72 -10.84
CA VAL A 419 6.34 4.57 -11.98
C VAL A 419 7.83 4.47 -12.29
N MET A 420 8.68 4.43 -11.27
CA MET A 420 10.13 4.30 -11.36
C MET A 420 10.65 3.23 -10.41
N ASP A 421 11.86 2.74 -10.63
CA ASP A 421 12.52 1.88 -9.67
C ASP A 421 12.69 2.58 -8.34
N LEU A 422 12.51 1.83 -7.27
CA LEU A 422 12.45 2.34 -5.92
C LEU A 422 13.15 1.42 -4.93
N LEU A 423 13.34 1.91 -3.71
CA LEU A 423 13.85 1.14 -2.60
C LEU A 423 12.82 0.07 -2.20
N SER A 424 13.03 -1.18 -2.64
CA SER A 424 12.20 -2.30 -2.19
C SER A 424 12.37 -2.53 -0.69
N SER A 425 11.28 -2.73 0.04
CA SER A 425 11.29 -2.87 1.50
C SER A 425 12.19 -4.01 2.01
N HIS A 426 12.46 -5.04 1.21
CA HIS A 426 13.21 -6.22 1.64
C HIS A 426 14.49 -6.50 0.83
N GLN A 427 14.66 -5.89 -0.35
CA GLN A 427 15.73 -6.29 -1.28
C GLN A 427 16.39 -5.09 -1.99
N GLY A 428 16.25 -3.89 -1.42
CA GLY A 428 16.91 -2.70 -1.95
C GLY A 428 16.58 -2.43 -3.42
N PHE A 429 17.57 -2.04 -4.20
CA PHE A 429 17.43 -1.82 -5.63
C PHE A 429 17.65 -3.05 -6.51
N ARG A 430 17.94 -4.21 -5.94
CA ARG A 430 18.01 -5.47 -6.69
C ARG A 430 16.66 -5.93 -7.21
N LYS A 431 15.57 -5.61 -6.49
CA LYS A 431 14.20 -5.92 -6.89
C LYS A 431 13.51 -4.67 -7.41
N ARG A 432 13.33 -4.61 -8.71
CA ARG A 432 12.85 -3.44 -9.44
C ARG A 432 11.43 -3.62 -9.93
N TYR A 433 10.65 -2.55 -9.86
CA TYR A 433 9.23 -2.57 -10.21
C TYR A 433 8.86 -1.53 -11.28
N GLY A 434 9.70 -0.50 -11.46
CA GLY A 434 9.37 0.68 -12.24
C GLY A 434 9.29 0.48 -13.74
N PHE A 435 8.58 1.38 -14.40
CA PHE A 435 8.67 1.62 -15.83
C PHE A 435 9.96 2.40 -16.20
N ILE A 436 10.46 3.17 -15.25
CA ILE A 436 11.70 3.96 -15.39
C ILE A 436 12.77 3.28 -14.53
N TYR A 437 13.84 2.85 -15.18
CA TYR A 437 15.03 2.34 -14.49
C TYR A 437 15.79 3.50 -13.86
N ILE A 438 16.14 3.36 -12.59
CA ILE A 438 17.05 4.28 -11.90
C ILE A 438 18.44 3.66 -11.88
N ASP A 439 19.41 4.31 -12.55
CA ASP A 439 20.77 3.78 -12.64
C ASP A 439 21.53 3.96 -11.33
N ARG A 440 21.24 3.03 -10.42
CA ARG A 440 21.94 2.83 -9.15
C ARG A 440 21.88 1.37 -8.74
N ASP A 441 22.83 0.97 -7.89
CA ASP A 441 22.80 -0.30 -7.17
C ASP A 441 22.53 -0.08 -5.67
N ASP A 442 22.55 -1.17 -4.88
CA ASP A 442 22.36 -1.06 -3.43
C ASP A 442 23.45 -0.23 -2.74
N PHE A 443 24.70 -0.31 -3.21
CA PHE A 443 25.86 0.33 -2.57
C PHE A 443 26.54 1.39 -3.44
N ASP A 444 26.15 1.50 -4.70
CA ASP A 444 26.66 2.50 -5.63
C ASP A 444 25.50 3.34 -6.18
N VAL A 445 25.47 4.60 -5.79
CA VAL A 445 24.42 5.54 -6.17
C VAL A 445 24.55 5.96 -7.64
N LYS A 446 25.76 5.85 -8.24
CA LYS A 446 26.05 6.24 -9.62
C LYS A 446 25.55 7.66 -9.94
N GLU A 447 25.02 7.85 -11.15
CA GLU A 447 24.48 9.13 -11.61
C GLU A 447 22.96 9.26 -11.49
N LEU A 448 22.29 8.24 -10.98
CA LEU A 448 20.82 8.19 -10.82
C LEU A 448 20.05 8.47 -12.12
N LYS A 449 20.63 8.17 -13.29
CA LYS A 449 19.96 8.38 -14.58
C LYS A 449 18.60 7.71 -14.62
N ARG A 450 17.63 8.40 -15.20
CA ARG A 450 16.28 7.93 -15.48
C ARG A 450 16.24 7.33 -16.87
N ILE A 451 16.05 6.02 -16.99
CA ILE A 451 16.07 5.31 -18.27
C ILE A 451 14.71 4.61 -18.47
N PRO A 452 13.86 5.08 -19.39
CA PRO A 452 12.61 4.39 -19.73
C PRO A 452 12.88 2.96 -20.21
N LYS A 453 12.14 1.98 -19.65
CA LYS A 453 12.21 0.57 -20.03
C LYS A 453 11.31 0.26 -21.23
N ASP A 454 11.37 -0.95 -21.77
CA ASP A 454 10.47 -1.35 -22.86
C ASP A 454 8.99 -1.28 -22.40
N SER A 455 8.71 -1.64 -21.15
CA SER A 455 7.38 -1.54 -20.55
C SER A 455 6.85 -0.11 -20.46
N PHE A 456 7.73 0.91 -20.39
CA PHE A 456 7.33 2.31 -20.43
C PHE A 456 6.62 2.64 -21.77
N TYR A 457 7.24 2.34 -22.88
CA TYR A 457 6.70 2.63 -24.21
C TYR A 457 5.45 1.78 -24.52
N TRP A 458 5.43 0.54 -24.05
CA TRP A 458 4.26 -0.29 -24.17
C TRP A 458 3.08 0.28 -23.37
N TYR A 459 3.29 0.68 -22.11
CA TYR A 459 2.21 1.22 -21.26
C TYR A 459 1.76 2.60 -21.75
N GLN A 460 2.65 3.42 -22.30
CA GLN A 460 2.30 4.65 -23.01
C GLN A 460 1.29 4.38 -24.14
N ASN A 461 1.52 3.34 -24.93
CA ASN A 461 0.59 2.93 -25.99
C ASN A 461 -0.76 2.44 -25.43
N VAL A 462 -0.76 1.67 -24.34
CA VAL A 462 -1.98 1.23 -23.65
C VAL A 462 -2.81 2.43 -23.21
N ILE A 463 -2.19 3.43 -22.58
CA ILE A 463 -2.88 4.65 -22.15
C ILE A 463 -3.44 5.41 -23.36
N ARG A 464 -2.63 5.62 -24.40
CA ARG A 464 -3.00 6.33 -25.62
C ARG A 464 -4.21 5.69 -26.32
N THR A 465 -4.28 4.38 -26.36
CA THR A 465 -5.36 3.61 -27.00
C THR A 465 -6.51 3.29 -26.05
N ASN A 466 -6.47 3.80 -24.80
CA ASN A 466 -7.44 3.46 -23.75
C ASN A 466 -7.68 1.94 -23.62
N GLY A 467 -6.58 1.16 -23.68
CA GLY A 467 -6.58 -0.28 -23.51
C GLY A 467 -7.05 -1.09 -24.73
N GLU A 468 -7.24 -0.49 -25.90
CA GLU A 468 -7.55 -1.27 -27.13
C GLU A 468 -6.36 -2.15 -27.54
N GLU A 469 -5.14 -1.64 -27.38
CA GLU A 469 -3.90 -2.34 -27.71
C GLU A 469 -3.17 -2.75 -26.42
N LEU A 470 -3.54 -3.90 -25.84
CA LEU A 470 -2.88 -4.51 -24.68
C LEU A 470 -1.71 -5.40 -25.09
#